data_a764a03ac4cc25d6e8e65728f0f00078
#
_entry.id   a764a03ac4cc25d6e8e65728f0f00078
#
_cell.length_a   1.000
_cell.length_b   1.000
_cell.length_c   1.000
_cell.angle_alpha   90.00
_cell.angle_beta   90.00
_cell.angle_gamma   90.00
#
_symmetry.space_group_name_H-M   'P 1'
#
loop_
_entity.id
_entity.type
_entity.pdbx_description
1 polymer ?
#
loop_
_entity_poly.entity_id
_entity_poly.type
_entity_poly.pdbx_seq_one_letter_code
_entity_poly.pdbx_strand_id
1 'polypeptide(L)'
;MMVAARAVVMALALLTCAAGATAAADEDAGKKQQIEQLIGLHDLTTSVSIGNYYLKQEALVAIRSLLTRLGKEEKLGPDWNLRNPQWQRAEQILLQPVMAKVADDFTNLDWLRPQWEDLDSREFSAEELDVLLTHFHSDVGRKQAKIVDHTVSTHVITTLSFSGKLKDIPGVQEERSRMQHVWNKEDDEMRFSIQDATNADGQRFAYSALGKKYFVTAILKLTGIISHRIDELALDLPKEVDARADEIRPLLQEFKSGRG
;
A
#
# COMPACT_ATOMS: atom_id res chain seq x y z
N MET A 1 -56.03 -14.28 -36.10
CA MET A 1 -55.54 -12.97 -35.62
C MET A 1 -54.88 -12.99 -34.23
N MET A 2 -54.94 -14.03 -33.43
CA MET A 2 -54.31 -14.07 -32.08
C MET A 2 -52.80 -14.40 -32.04
N VAL A 3 -52.22 -14.96 -33.09
CA VAL A 3 -50.78 -15.34 -33.11
C VAL A 3 -49.89 -14.16 -33.42
N ALA A 4 -50.32 -13.20 -34.21
CA ALA A 4 -49.54 -12.02 -34.57
C ALA A 4 -49.37 -11.02 -33.40
N ALA A 5 -50.36 -10.93 -32.51
CA ALA A 5 -50.27 -10.02 -31.33
C ALA A 5 -49.25 -10.48 -30.26
N ARG A 6 -49.06 -11.82 -30.11
CA ARG A 6 -48.06 -12.34 -29.17
C ARG A 6 -46.62 -12.15 -29.63
N ALA A 7 -46.34 -12.17 -30.93
CA ALA A 7 -45.01 -11.94 -31.48
C ALA A 7 -44.56 -10.47 -31.33
N VAL A 8 -45.47 -9.53 -31.45
CA VAL A 8 -45.17 -8.09 -31.28
C VAL A 8 -44.89 -7.74 -29.82
N VAL A 9 -45.61 -8.32 -28.87
CA VAL A 9 -45.37 -8.08 -27.44
C VAL A 9 -44.02 -8.67 -27.00
N MET A 10 -43.65 -9.87 -27.50
CA MET A 10 -42.31 -10.43 -27.23
C MET A 10 -41.17 -9.62 -27.85
N ALA A 11 -41.31 -9.10 -29.07
CA ALA A 11 -40.31 -8.26 -29.68
C ALA A 11 -40.12 -6.92 -28.97
N LEU A 12 -41.19 -6.30 -28.48
CA LEU A 12 -41.08 -5.08 -27.66
C LEU A 12 -40.41 -5.34 -26.31
N ALA A 13 -40.69 -6.47 -25.66
CA ALA A 13 -40.09 -6.84 -24.39
C ALA A 13 -38.58 -7.12 -24.53
N LEU A 14 -38.13 -7.73 -25.63
CA LEU A 14 -36.71 -7.96 -25.91
C LEU A 14 -35.96 -6.67 -26.27
N LEU A 15 -36.60 -5.72 -26.96
CA LEU A 15 -36.02 -4.42 -27.26
C LEU A 15 -35.85 -3.53 -26.01
N THR A 16 -36.81 -3.58 -25.08
CA THR A 16 -36.71 -2.82 -23.82
C THR A 16 -35.67 -3.44 -22.87
N CYS A 17 -35.49 -4.77 -22.85
CA CYS A 17 -34.41 -5.42 -22.09
C CYS A 17 -33.03 -5.11 -22.66
N ALA A 18 -32.88 -5.08 -24.00
CA ALA A 18 -31.60 -4.75 -24.64
C ALA A 18 -31.20 -3.28 -24.43
N ALA A 19 -32.18 -2.35 -24.51
CA ALA A 19 -31.91 -0.92 -24.25
C ALA A 19 -31.58 -0.64 -22.77
N GLY A 20 -32.19 -1.39 -21.84
CA GLY A 20 -31.85 -1.29 -20.40
C GLY A 20 -30.48 -1.85 -20.07
N ALA A 21 -30.06 -2.93 -20.74
CA ALA A 21 -28.74 -3.53 -20.53
C ALA A 21 -27.60 -2.66 -21.09
N THR A 22 -27.81 -1.97 -22.22
CA THR A 22 -26.80 -1.05 -22.77
C THR A 22 -26.69 0.22 -21.93
N ALA A 23 -27.81 0.78 -21.44
CA ALA A 23 -27.77 1.95 -20.56
C ALA A 23 -27.07 1.65 -19.21
N ALA A 24 -27.33 0.50 -18.61
CA ALA A 24 -26.65 0.09 -17.38
C ALA A 24 -25.15 -0.18 -17.59
N ALA A 25 -24.74 -0.75 -18.73
CA ALA A 25 -23.34 -0.97 -19.06
C ALA A 25 -22.59 0.35 -19.32
N ASP A 26 -23.25 1.33 -19.94
CA ASP A 26 -22.69 2.68 -20.18
C ASP A 26 -22.55 3.46 -18.87
N GLU A 27 -23.51 3.33 -17.94
CA GLU A 27 -23.47 3.95 -16.61
C GLU A 27 -22.34 3.35 -15.75
N ASP A 28 -22.16 2.02 -15.75
CA ASP A 28 -21.06 1.33 -15.07
C ASP A 28 -19.70 1.73 -15.65
N ALA A 29 -19.59 1.85 -16.98
CA ALA A 29 -18.35 2.30 -17.62
C ALA A 29 -18.03 3.76 -17.27
N GLY A 30 -19.02 4.63 -17.21
CA GLY A 30 -18.88 6.03 -16.80
C GLY A 30 -18.43 6.16 -15.35
N LYS A 31 -19.04 5.41 -14.43
CA LYS A 31 -18.67 5.35 -13.03
C LYS A 31 -17.25 4.86 -12.83
N LYS A 32 -16.85 3.81 -13.53
CA LYS A 32 -15.48 3.29 -13.47
C LYS A 32 -14.46 4.35 -13.90
N GLN A 33 -14.71 5.07 -14.98
CA GLN A 33 -13.84 6.15 -15.43
C GLN A 33 -13.73 7.28 -14.39
N GLN A 34 -14.82 7.65 -13.73
CA GLN A 34 -14.79 8.63 -12.64
C GLN A 34 -13.92 8.17 -11.46
N ILE A 35 -14.03 6.90 -11.07
CA ILE A 35 -13.20 6.31 -10.00
C ILE A 35 -11.72 6.33 -10.41
N GLU A 36 -11.38 5.92 -11.64
CA GLU A 36 -10.01 5.98 -12.14
C GLU A 36 -9.44 7.40 -12.11
N GLN A 37 -10.24 8.41 -12.46
CA GLN A 37 -9.85 9.82 -12.38
C GLN A 37 -9.63 10.25 -10.92
N LEU A 38 -10.52 9.87 -9.99
CA LEU A 38 -10.39 10.20 -8.58
C LEU A 38 -9.12 9.59 -7.97
N ILE A 39 -8.86 8.31 -8.24
CA ILE A 39 -7.62 7.61 -7.82
C ILE A 39 -6.38 8.31 -8.39
N GLY A 40 -6.44 8.76 -9.65
CA GLY A 40 -5.34 9.47 -10.32
C GLY A 40 -4.98 10.83 -9.72
N LEU A 41 -5.79 11.38 -8.82
CA LEU A 41 -5.51 12.62 -8.09
C LEU A 41 -4.62 12.41 -6.85
N HIS A 42 -4.39 11.15 -6.46
CA HIS A 42 -3.66 10.79 -5.26
C HIS A 42 -2.25 10.30 -5.54
N ASP A 43 -1.33 10.60 -4.63
CA ASP A 43 0.06 10.11 -4.63
C ASP A 43 0.35 9.34 -3.33
N LEU A 44 0.40 8.03 -3.43
CA LEU A 44 0.69 7.14 -2.30
C LEU A 44 2.17 6.72 -2.23
N THR A 45 3.07 7.38 -2.95
CA THR A 45 4.50 7.06 -2.99
C THR A 45 5.12 7.04 -1.59
N THR A 46 4.77 7.99 -0.74
CA THR A 46 5.25 8.04 0.66
C THR A 46 4.74 6.84 1.46
N SER A 47 3.45 6.48 1.36
CA SER A 47 2.88 5.31 2.03
C SER A 47 3.57 4.01 1.61
N VAL A 48 3.86 3.86 0.33
CA VAL A 48 4.60 2.72 -0.23
C VAL A 48 6.04 2.68 0.29
N SER A 49 6.73 3.83 0.33
CA SER A 49 8.09 3.92 0.83
C SER A 49 8.18 3.49 2.31
N ILE A 50 7.19 3.87 3.11
CA ILE A 50 7.08 3.47 4.51
C ILE A 50 6.86 1.95 4.63
N GLY A 51 5.93 1.40 3.86
CA GLY A 51 5.67 -0.04 3.84
C GLY A 51 6.91 -0.84 3.41
N ASN A 52 7.60 -0.41 2.37
CA ASN A 52 8.85 -1.02 1.91
C ASN A 52 9.95 -0.99 2.98
N TYR A 53 10.09 0.14 3.66
CA TYR A 53 11.03 0.25 4.77
C TYR A 53 10.70 -0.76 5.87
N TYR A 54 9.44 -0.84 6.29
CA TYR A 54 8.98 -1.79 7.30
C TYR A 54 9.25 -3.23 6.88
N LEU A 55 8.84 -3.62 5.68
CA LEU A 55 9.04 -4.98 5.15
C LEU A 55 10.52 -5.35 5.05
N LYS A 56 11.39 -4.40 4.68
CA LYS A 56 12.85 -4.60 4.70
C LYS A 56 13.37 -4.90 6.12
N GLN A 57 12.88 -4.20 7.14
CA GLN A 57 13.31 -4.48 8.53
C GLN A 57 12.84 -5.86 8.99
N GLU A 58 11.60 -6.24 8.69
CA GLU A 58 11.08 -7.57 9.02
C GLU A 58 11.86 -8.67 8.26
N ALA A 59 12.20 -8.46 7.00
CA ALA A 59 13.07 -9.37 6.23
C ALA A 59 14.44 -9.55 6.89
N LEU A 60 15.07 -8.45 7.32
CA LEU A 60 16.36 -8.49 8.04
C LEU A 60 16.27 -9.27 9.36
N VAL A 61 15.17 -9.14 10.10
CA VAL A 61 14.93 -9.94 11.32
C VAL A 61 14.86 -11.42 10.98
N ALA A 62 14.07 -11.79 9.96
CA ALA A 62 13.92 -13.18 9.53
C ALA A 62 15.27 -13.76 9.05
N ILE A 63 16.01 -13.02 8.23
CA ILE A 63 17.33 -13.43 7.72
C ILE A 63 18.31 -13.65 8.87
N ARG A 64 18.43 -12.72 9.80
CA ARG A 64 19.35 -12.82 10.95
C ARG A 64 18.98 -13.99 11.87
N SER A 65 17.69 -14.25 12.01
CA SER A 65 17.20 -15.44 12.71
C SER A 65 17.64 -16.72 12.02
N LEU A 66 17.49 -16.83 10.70
CA LEU A 66 17.97 -17.95 9.90
C LEU A 66 19.51 -18.14 10.02
N LEU A 67 20.29 -17.06 9.82
CA LEU A 67 21.74 -17.11 9.90
C LEU A 67 22.22 -17.54 11.28
N THR A 68 21.56 -17.09 12.35
CA THR A 68 21.86 -17.51 13.73
C THR A 68 21.57 -18.99 13.94
N ARG A 69 20.43 -19.48 13.43
CA ARG A 69 20.04 -20.89 13.51
C ARG A 69 21.04 -21.77 12.78
N LEU A 70 21.33 -21.46 11.52
CA LEU A 70 22.29 -22.21 10.71
C LEU A 70 23.70 -22.18 11.30
N GLY A 71 24.14 -21.05 11.86
CA GLY A 71 25.42 -20.96 12.57
C GLY A 71 25.51 -21.89 13.77
N LYS A 72 24.42 -22.09 14.50
CA LYS A 72 24.35 -23.06 15.61
C LYS A 72 24.37 -24.50 15.13
N GLU A 73 23.59 -24.82 14.09
CA GLU A 73 23.51 -26.15 13.48
C GLU A 73 24.89 -26.59 12.94
N GLU A 74 25.59 -25.69 12.26
CA GLU A 74 26.92 -25.92 11.68
C GLU A 74 28.08 -25.74 12.68
N LYS A 75 27.79 -25.36 13.94
CA LYS A 75 28.77 -25.14 15.01
C LYS A 75 29.86 -24.13 14.62
N LEU A 76 29.45 -23.02 13.98
CA LEU A 76 30.37 -22.00 13.47
C LEU A 76 31.05 -21.16 14.58
N GLY A 77 30.55 -21.20 15.81
CA GLY A 77 31.11 -20.49 16.96
C GLY A 77 30.82 -18.98 16.98
N PRO A 78 31.40 -18.22 17.91
CA PRO A 78 31.01 -16.83 18.19
C PRO A 78 31.41 -15.82 17.12
N ASP A 79 32.36 -16.15 16.24
CA ASP A 79 32.80 -15.25 15.17
C ASP A 79 31.80 -15.20 14.00
N TRP A 80 30.85 -16.14 13.94
CA TRP A 80 29.72 -16.08 13.04
C TRP A 80 28.68 -15.11 13.59
N ASN A 81 28.82 -13.83 13.30
CA ASN A 81 27.98 -12.75 13.82
C ASN A 81 27.91 -11.55 12.85
N LEU A 82 27.07 -10.55 13.17
CA LEU A 82 26.84 -9.35 12.36
C LEU A 82 28.11 -8.56 11.93
N ARG A 83 29.23 -8.69 12.66
CA ARG A 83 30.50 -8.02 12.34
C ARG A 83 31.34 -8.83 11.34
N ASN A 84 30.99 -10.07 11.10
CA ASN A 84 31.74 -10.94 10.19
C ASN A 84 31.39 -10.61 8.73
N PRO A 85 32.39 -10.42 7.85
CA PRO A 85 32.14 -10.10 6.43
C PRO A 85 31.35 -11.19 5.68
N GLN A 86 31.54 -12.48 6.02
CA GLN A 86 30.81 -13.58 5.38
C GLN A 86 29.36 -13.64 5.86
N TRP A 87 29.08 -13.30 7.13
CA TRP A 87 27.72 -13.09 7.62
C TRP A 87 27.03 -11.99 6.84
N GLN A 88 27.69 -10.82 6.69
CA GLN A 88 27.12 -9.68 5.96
C GLN A 88 26.86 -10.04 4.49
N ARG A 89 27.76 -10.82 3.87
CA ARG A 89 27.58 -11.33 2.51
C ARG A 89 26.38 -12.27 2.43
N ALA A 90 26.21 -13.17 3.38
CA ALA A 90 25.05 -14.06 3.47
C ALA A 90 23.74 -13.27 3.65
N GLU A 91 23.74 -12.24 4.51
CA GLU A 91 22.62 -11.34 4.70
C GLU A 91 22.22 -10.67 3.37
N GLN A 92 23.18 -10.17 2.58
CA GLN A 92 22.92 -9.54 1.28
C GLN A 92 22.40 -10.53 0.23
N ILE A 93 22.95 -11.75 0.16
CA ILE A 93 22.48 -12.79 -0.77
C ILE A 93 21.01 -13.12 -0.53
N LEU A 94 20.59 -13.21 0.73
CA LEU A 94 19.19 -13.49 1.08
C LEU A 94 18.29 -12.26 0.93
N LEU A 95 18.79 -11.07 1.25
CA LEU A 95 17.98 -9.85 1.24
C LEU A 95 17.56 -9.44 -0.18
N GLN A 96 18.45 -9.51 -1.15
CA GLN A 96 18.18 -9.05 -2.51
C GLN A 96 16.95 -9.74 -3.14
N PRO A 97 16.85 -11.09 -3.21
CA PRO A 97 15.71 -11.74 -3.83
C PRO A 97 14.42 -11.58 -3.02
N VAL A 98 14.51 -11.48 -1.69
CA VAL A 98 13.34 -11.21 -0.82
C VAL A 98 12.80 -9.82 -1.11
N MET A 99 13.66 -8.82 -1.21
CA MET A 99 13.22 -7.45 -1.52
C MET A 99 12.77 -7.28 -2.97
N ALA A 100 13.30 -8.05 -3.92
CA ALA A 100 12.76 -8.10 -5.28
C ALA A 100 11.30 -8.59 -5.28
N LYS A 101 11.01 -9.67 -4.53
CA LYS A 101 9.63 -10.15 -4.36
C LYS A 101 8.73 -9.11 -3.68
N VAL A 102 9.22 -8.44 -2.64
CA VAL A 102 8.46 -7.34 -2.00
C VAL A 102 8.18 -6.21 -3.00
N ALA A 103 9.14 -5.89 -3.88
CA ALA A 103 8.92 -4.87 -4.91
C ALA A 103 7.80 -5.28 -5.89
N ASP A 104 7.77 -6.52 -6.32
CA ASP A 104 6.74 -7.05 -7.21
C ASP A 104 5.36 -7.11 -6.51
N ASP A 105 5.31 -7.53 -5.26
CA ASP A 105 4.07 -7.81 -4.53
C ASP A 105 3.46 -6.56 -3.86
N PHE A 106 4.23 -5.49 -3.68
CA PHE A 106 3.82 -4.31 -2.92
C PHE A 106 4.12 -2.97 -3.60
N THR A 107 5.33 -2.77 -4.13
CA THR A 107 5.82 -1.43 -4.51
C THR A 107 5.13 -0.89 -5.77
N ASN A 108 4.76 -1.74 -6.72
CA ASN A 108 4.16 -1.34 -8.00
C ASN A 108 2.70 -0.85 -7.89
N LEU A 109 2.06 -0.98 -6.73
CA LEU A 109 0.66 -0.60 -6.48
C LEU A 109 -0.40 -1.31 -7.34
N ASP A 110 -0.03 -2.24 -8.24
CA ASP A 110 -1.00 -2.96 -9.07
C ASP A 110 -2.00 -3.76 -8.23
N TRP A 111 -1.55 -4.25 -7.07
CA TRP A 111 -2.40 -4.94 -6.10
C TRP A 111 -3.43 -4.02 -5.43
N LEU A 112 -3.12 -2.73 -5.27
CA LEU A 112 -3.98 -1.77 -4.56
C LEU A 112 -5.09 -1.24 -5.45
N ARG A 113 -4.79 -0.98 -6.73
CA ARG A 113 -5.75 -0.35 -7.66
C ARG A 113 -7.11 -1.05 -7.70
N PRO A 114 -7.22 -2.39 -7.91
CA PRO A 114 -8.53 -3.04 -7.96
C PRO A 114 -9.27 -3.00 -6.63
N GLN A 115 -8.56 -3.01 -5.50
CA GLN A 115 -9.17 -2.92 -4.17
C GLN A 115 -9.70 -1.50 -3.89
N TRP A 116 -9.00 -0.49 -4.37
CA TRP A 116 -9.42 0.91 -4.26
C TRP A 116 -10.62 1.19 -5.18
N GLU A 117 -10.57 0.70 -6.42
CA GLU A 117 -11.70 0.78 -7.36
C GLU A 117 -12.96 0.12 -6.78
N ASP A 118 -12.85 -1.07 -6.20
CA ASP A 118 -13.95 -1.77 -5.54
C ASP A 118 -14.47 -1.00 -4.31
N LEU A 119 -13.55 -0.43 -3.51
CA LEU A 119 -13.90 0.40 -2.36
C LEU A 119 -14.73 1.60 -2.79
N ASP A 120 -14.23 2.40 -3.74
CA ASP A 120 -14.90 3.62 -4.19
C ASP A 120 -16.21 3.30 -4.92
N SER A 121 -16.26 2.21 -5.68
CA SER A 121 -17.48 1.75 -6.34
C SER A 121 -18.60 1.40 -5.36
N ARG A 122 -18.26 0.84 -4.21
CA ARG A 122 -19.24 0.52 -3.15
C ARG A 122 -19.65 1.75 -2.33
N GLU A 123 -18.72 2.67 -2.14
CA GLU A 123 -18.93 3.82 -1.27
C GLU A 123 -19.64 4.97 -1.98
N PHE A 124 -19.41 5.21 -3.26
CA PHE A 124 -19.90 6.41 -3.95
C PHE A 124 -20.83 6.08 -5.10
N SER A 125 -21.88 6.90 -5.29
CA SER A 125 -22.68 6.92 -6.52
C SER A 125 -21.95 7.70 -7.63
N ALA A 126 -22.42 7.58 -8.88
CA ALA A 126 -21.88 8.34 -10.00
C ALA A 126 -22.02 9.86 -9.81
N GLU A 127 -23.14 10.32 -9.24
CA GLU A 127 -23.39 11.73 -8.93
C GLU A 127 -22.44 12.22 -7.81
N GLU A 128 -22.19 11.40 -6.78
CA GLU A 128 -21.25 11.72 -5.72
C GLU A 128 -19.82 11.83 -6.28
N LEU A 129 -19.42 10.94 -7.18
CA LEU A 129 -18.13 10.97 -7.86
C LEU A 129 -17.95 12.23 -8.72
N ASP A 130 -18.98 12.65 -9.43
CA ASP A 130 -18.94 13.89 -10.22
C ASP A 130 -18.71 15.13 -9.32
N VAL A 131 -19.38 15.19 -8.18
CA VAL A 131 -19.15 16.25 -7.18
C VAL A 131 -17.74 16.20 -6.60
N LEU A 132 -17.23 15.00 -6.27
CA LEU A 132 -15.86 14.80 -5.78
C LEU A 132 -14.83 15.25 -6.81
N LEU A 133 -14.96 14.82 -8.06
CA LEU A 133 -14.04 15.20 -9.15
C LEU A 133 -14.07 16.72 -9.39
N THR A 134 -15.26 17.33 -9.42
CA THR A 134 -15.41 18.78 -9.55
C THR A 134 -14.67 19.50 -8.43
N HIS A 135 -14.79 19.01 -7.19
CA HIS A 135 -14.10 19.59 -6.04
C HIS A 135 -12.59 19.41 -6.14
N PHE A 136 -12.10 18.18 -6.36
CA PHE A 136 -10.67 17.88 -6.36
C PHE A 136 -9.90 18.41 -7.57
N HIS A 137 -10.57 18.77 -8.67
CA HIS A 137 -9.98 19.53 -9.75
C HIS A 137 -9.78 21.03 -9.43
N SER A 138 -10.41 21.56 -8.37
CA SER A 138 -10.17 22.93 -7.90
C SER A 138 -8.81 23.05 -7.20
N ASP A 139 -8.32 24.30 -7.04
CA ASP A 139 -7.06 24.55 -6.31
C ASP A 139 -7.13 24.11 -4.85
N VAL A 140 -8.27 24.34 -4.20
CA VAL A 140 -8.51 23.92 -2.82
C VAL A 140 -8.60 22.41 -2.71
N GLY A 141 -9.29 21.77 -3.63
CA GLY A 141 -9.44 20.31 -3.65
C GLY A 141 -8.09 19.61 -3.87
N ARG A 142 -7.26 20.09 -4.79
CA ARG A 142 -5.90 19.53 -4.97
C ARG A 142 -5.04 19.60 -3.72
N LYS A 143 -5.13 20.70 -2.96
CA LYS A 143 -4.44 20.82 -1.67
C LYS A 143 -5.01 19.83 -0.64
N GLN A 144 -6.33 19.64 -0.62
CA GLN A 144 -6.97 18.65 0.26
C GLN A 144 -6.59 17.21 -0.10
N ALA A 145 -6.46 16.86 -1.40
CA ALA A 145 -5.96 15.55 -1.82
C ALA A 145 -4.57 15.27 -1.24
N LYS A 146 -3.63 16.22 -1.32
CA LYS A 146 -2.30 16.09 -0.70
C LYS A 146 -2.35 15.89 0.82
N ILE A 147 -3.29 16.56 1.51
CA ILE A 147 -3.49 16.37 2.94
C ILE A 147 -4.00 14.95 3.23
N VAL A 148 -4.88 14.41 2.39
CA VAL A 148 -5.35 13.03 2.49
C VAL A 148 -4.18 12.07 2.35
N ASP A 149 -3.35 12.22 1.31
CA ASP A 149 -2.21 11.34 1.04
C ASP A 149 -1.20 11.33 2.20
N HIS A 150 -0.89 12.51 2.74
CA HIS A 150 -0.04 12.64 3.92
C HIS A 150 -0.68 11.99 5.16
N THR A 151 -1.98 12.18 5.36
CA THR A 151 -2.69 11.59 6.50
C THR A 151 -2.74 10.06 6.40
N VAL A 152 -2.95 9.50 5.21
CA VAL A 152 -2.84 8.06 4.95
C VAL A 152 -1.45 7.55 5.33
N SER A 153 -0.40 8.23 4.87
CA SER A 153 1.00 7.88 5.18
C SER A 153 1.27 7.89 6.69
N THR A 154 0.80 8.92 7.40
CA THR A 154 0.94 9.03 8.86
C THR A 154 0.22 7.91 9.59
N HIS A 155 -0.99 7.54 9.15
CA HIS A 155 -1.75 6.44 9.74
C HIS A 155 -1.08 5.08 9.50
N VAL A 156 -0.54 4.82 8.30
CA VAL A 156 0.25 3.62 8.01
C VAL A 156 1.42 3.51 8.99
N ILE A 157 2.21 4.59 9.15
CA ILE A 157 3.32 4.64 10.12
C ILE A 157 2.85 4.30 11.53
N THR A 158 1.77 4.95 11.99
CA THR A 158 1.27 4.78 13.34
C THR A 158 0.85 3.34 13.59
N THR A 159 0.13 2.74 12.63
CA THR A 159 -0.30 1.34 12.69
C THR A 159 0.88 0.38 12.79
N LEU A 160 1.90 0.56 11.92
CA LEU A 160 3.10 -0.28 11.91
C LEU A 160 3.98 -0.08 13.15
N SER A 161 4.04 1.13 13.70
CA SER A 161 4.85 1.43 14.90
C SER A 161 4.33 0.75 16.16
N PHE A 162 3.03 0.49 16.26
CA PHE A 162 2.43 -0.21 17.41
C PHE A 162 2.76 -1.71 17.47
N SER A 163 3.21 -2.32 16.37
CA SER A 163 3.55 -3.75 16.37
C SER A 163 4.72 -4.14 17.28
N GLY A 164 5.47 -3.18 17.81
CA GLY A 164 6.49 -3.37 18.87
C GLY A 164 7.74 -4.13 18.45
N LYS A 165 7.74 -4.79 17.30
CA LYS A 165 8.80 -5.69 16.83
C LYS A 165 10.08 -5.00 16.38
N LEU A 166 10.01 -3.70 16.09
CA LEU A 166 11.13 -2.95 15.49
C LEU A 166 12.09 -2.33 16.51
N LYS A 167 11.79 -2.34 17.81
CA LYS A 167 12.56 -1.57 18.82
C LYS A 167 14.00 -2.02 18.97
N ASP A 168 14.27 -3.30 18.75
CA ASP A 168 15.54 -3.93 19.09
C ASP A 168 16.43 -4.22 17.86
N ILE A 169 16.06 -3.72 16.68
CA ILE A 169 16.83 -3.95 15.45
C ILE A 169 17.91 -2.87 15.32
N PRO A 170 19.22 -3.25 15.26
CA PRO A 170 20.30 -2.31 15.00
C PRO A 170 20.10 -1.54 13.70
N GLY A 171 20.31 -0.21 13.73
CA GLY A 171 20.15 0.67 12.57
C GLY A 171 18.74 1.22 12.34
N VAL A 172 17.71 0.65 13.00
CA VAL A 172 16.32 1.14 12.89
C VAL A 172 16.19 2.55 13.44
N GLN A 173 16.92 2.88 14.52
CA GLN A 173 16.85 4.22 15.12
C GLN A 173 17.43 5.30 14.22
N GLU A 174 18.56 5.02 13.53
CA GLU A 174 19.15 5.97 12.59
C GLU A 174 18.27 6.18 11.37
N GLU A 175 17.68 5.12 10.85
CA GLU A 175 16.77 5.21 9.71
C GLU A 175 15.45 5.90 10.08
N ARG A 176 14.91 5.63 11.28
CA ARG A 176 13.77 6.39 11.84
C ARG A 176 14.09 7.89 11.93
N SER A 177 15.27 8.24 12.43
CA SER A 177 15.68 9.64 12.50
C SER A 177 15.77 10.28 11.13
N ARG A 178 16.27 9.55 10.13
CA ARG A 178 16.34 10.01 8.74
C ARG A 178 14.96 10.21 8.14
N MET A 179 14.07 9.23 8.28
CA MET A 179 12.68 9.32 7.83
C MET A 179 11.92 10.43 8.56
N GLN A 180 12.11 10.57 9.89
CA GLN A 180 11.52 11.65 10.67
C GLN A 180 11.95 13.04 10.15
N HIS A 181 13.19 13.16 9.67
CA HIS A 181 13.67 14.42 9.10
C HIS A 181 12.99 14.73 7.75
N VAL A 182 12.81 13.73 6.90
CA VAL A 182 12.05 13.86 5.65
C VAL A 182 10.59 14.25 5.96
N TRP A 183 9.95 13.57 6.91
CA TRP A 183 8.57 13.86 7.32
C TRP A 183 8.40 15.24 7.93
N ASN A 184 9.34 15.70 8.77
CA ASN A 184 9.27 17.04 9.33
C ASN A 184 9.31 18.11 8.25
N LYS A 185 10.08 17.90 7.17
CA LYS A 185 10.10 18.78 6.02
C LYS A 185 8.77 18.76 5.26
N GLU A 186 8.21 17.56 5.01
CA GLU A 186 6.89 17.39 4.39
C GLU A 186 5.80 17.97 5.28
N ASP A 187 5.86 17.81 6.61
CA ASP A 187 4.95 18.42 7.58
C ASP A 187 4.97 19.94 7.54
N ASP A 188 6.13 20.56 7.40
CA ASP A 188 6.23 22.02 7.28
C ASP A 188 5.62 22.51 5.96
N GLU A 189 5.90 21.85 4.84
CA GLU A 189 5.26 22.12 3.54
C GLU A 189 3.73 21.90 3.62
N MET A 190 3.29 20.88 4.35
CA MET A 190 1.90 20.56 4.59
C MET A 190 1.18 21.60 5.44
N ARG A 191 1.81 22.14 6.48
CA ARG A 191 1.20 23.19 7.33
C ARG A 191 0.81 24.43 6.53
N PHE A 192 1.63 24.84 5.56
CA PHE A 192 1.27 25.91 4.63
C PHE A 192 0.09 25.50 3.74
N SER A 193 0.08 24.26 3.25
CA SER A 193 -1.03 23.73 2.44
C SER A 193 -2.34 23.61 3.22
N ILE A 194 -2.27 23.27 4.52
CA ILE A 194 -3.44 23.21 5.40
C ILE A 194 -4.06 24.61 5.59
N GLN A 195 -3.23 25.62 5.84
CA GLN A 195 -3.74 26.99 5.99
C GLN A 195 -4.49 27.47 4.75
N ASP A 196 -3.97 27.18 3.57
CA ASP A 196 -4.60 27.52 2.31
C ASP A 196 -5.84 26.65 1.98
N ALA A 197 -5.83 25.37 2.39
CA ALA A 197 -6.95 24.45 2.18
C ALA A 197 -8.08 24.61 3.20
N THR A 198 -7.86 25.37 4.28
CA THR A 198 -8.86 25.71 5.29
C THR A 198 -9.60 27.02 5.02
N ASN A 199 -9.52 27.56 3.80
CA ASN A 199 -10.39 28.65 3.40
C ASN A 199 -11.89 28.24 3.48
N ALA A 200 -12.79 29.20 3.38
CA ALA A 200 -14.24 28.97 3.56
C ALA A 200 -14.80 27.86 2.66
N ASP A 201 -14.28 27.71 1.43
CA ASP A 201 -14.76 26.71 0.47
C ASP A 201 -14.24 25.31 0.83
N GLY A 202 -12.96 25.18 1.22
CA GLY A 202 -12.38 23.93 1.70
C GLY A 202 -13.08 23.42 2.96
N GLN A 203 -13.36 24.31 3.90
CA GLN A 203 -14.13 23.98 5.12
C GLN A 203 -15.55 23.55 4.78
N ARG A 204 -16.23 24.25 3.86
CA ARG A 204 -17.60 23.89 3.44
C ARG A 204 -17.67 22.47 2.89
N PHE A 205 -16.71 22.09 2.03
CA PHE A 205 -16.62 20.73 1.51
C PHE A 205 -16.30 19.72 2.63
N ALA A 206 -15.26 19.96 3.42
CA ALA A 206 -14.81 19.03 4.47
C ALA A 206 -15.90 18.73 5.51
N TYR A 207 -16.75 19.71 5.83
CA TYR A 207 -17.87 19.54 6.77
C TYR A 207 -19.16 19.05 6.12
N SER A 208 -19.26 18.97 4.80
CA SER A 208 -20.39 18.37 4.09
C SER A 208 -20.51 16.88 4.39
N ALA A 209 -21.70 16.30 4.17
CA ALA A 209 -21.90 14.86 4.32
C ALA A 209 -20.99 14.06 3.38
N LEU A 210 -20.86 14.50 2.12
CA LEU A 210 -20.01 13.86 1.12
C LEU A 210 -18.53 14.00 1.45
N GLY A 211 -18.07 15.18 1.86
CA GLY A 211 -16.68 15.40 2.27
C GLY A 211 -16.28 14.51 3.45
N LYS A 212 -17.12 14.42 4.49
CA LYS A 212 -16.89 13.50 5.62
C LYS A 212 -16.82 12.05 5.19
N LYS A 213 -17.77 11.61 4.34
CA LYS A 213 -17.78 10.26 3.77
C LYS A 213 -16.49 9.97 3.01
N TYR A 214 -16.08 10.91 2.15
CA TYR A 214 -14.84 10.78 1.37
C TYR A 214 -13.60 10.67 2.28
N PHE A 215 -13.41 11.57 3.25
CA PHE A 215 -12.26 11.54 4.13
C PHE A 215 -12.20 10.24 4.98
N VAL A 216 -13.35 9.75 5.46
CA VAL A 216 -13.40 8.45 6.15
C VAL A 216 -12.98 7.32 5.21
N THR A 217 -13.47 7.30 3.97
CA THR A 217 -13.14 6.27 2.99
C THR A 217 -11.67 6.33 2.59
N ALA A 218 -11.18 7.48 2.15
CA ALA A 218 -9.82 7.66 1.68
C ALA A 218 -8.77 7.54 2.80
N ILE A 219 -9.05 8.00 4.02
CA ILE A 219 -8.06 7.95 5.11
C ILE A 219 -8.14 6.63 5.86
N LEU A 220 -9.31 6.26 6.40
CA LEU A 220 -9.38 5.12 7.31
C LEU A 220 -9.46 3.78 6.58
N LYS A 221 -10.32 3.67 5.55
CA LYS A 221 -10.50 2.39 4.86
C LYS A 221 -9.31 2.05 3.96
N LEU A 222 -8.78 3.03 3.22
CA LEU A 222 -7.60 2.82 2.38
C LEU A 222 -6.35 2.52 3.21
N THR A 223 -6.12 3.21 4.34
CA THR A 223 -5.06 2.87 5.28
C THR A 223 -5.19 1.43 5.77
N GLY A 224 -6.43 0.99 6.08
CA GLY A 224 -6.69 -0.39 6.49
C GLY A 224 -6.26 -1.41 5.44
N ILE A 225 -6.57 -1.16 4.16
CA ILE A 225 -6.15 -2.01 3.03
C ILE A 225 -4.63 -2.07 2.92
N ILE A 226 -3.94 -0.91 2.97
CA ILE A 226 -2.48 -0.85 2.86
C ILE A 226 -1.81 -1.55 4.05
N SER A 227 -2.23 -1.28 5.27
CA SER A 227 -1.65 -1.87 6.48
C SER A 227 -1.87 -3.39 6.51
N HIS A 228 -3.05 -3.86 6.11
CA HIS A 228 -3.33 -5.29 6.03
C HIS A 228 -2.41 -6.01 5.04
N ARG A 229 -2.18 -5.41 3.87
CA ARG A 229 -1.24 -5.96 2.88
C ARG A 229 0.19 -6.04 3.40
N ILE A 230 0.65 -5.01 4.11
CA ILE A 230 1.97 -5.01 4.75
C ILE A 230 2.07 -6.13 5.78
N ASP A 231 1.05 -6.32 6.61
CA ASP A 231 1.03 -7.38 7.63
C ASP A 231 1.03 -8.78 7.00
N GLU A 232 0.25 -9.01 5.94
CA GLU A 232 0.26 -10.27 5.19
C GLU A 232 1.66 -10.61 4.67
N LEU A 233 2.31 -9.65 3.99
CA LEU A 233 3.65 -9.84 3.46
C LEU A 233 4.67 -10.07 4.57
N ALA A 234 4.60 -9.31 5.66
CA ALA A 234 5.50 -9.47 6.81
C ALA A 234 5.40 -10.87 7.45
N LEU A 235 4.20 -11.45 7.51
CA LEU A 235 3.98 -12.80 8.02
C LEU A 235 4.58 -13.90 7.10
N ASP A 236 4.66 -13.66 5.81
CA ASP A 236 5.23 -14.61 4.84
C ASP A 236 6.77 -14.51 4.74
N LEU A 237 7.38 -13.39 5.13
CA LEU A 237 8.84 -13.18 5.02
C LEU A 237 9.69 -14.28 5.67
N PRO A 238 9.42 -14.78 6.89
CA PRO A 238 10.21 -15.85 7.48
C PRO A 238 10.23 -17.13 6.61
N LYS A 239 9.11 -17.47 6.01
CA LYS A 239 8.98 -18.64 5.12
C LYS A 239 9.76 -18.44 3.81
N GLU A 240 9.65 -17.25 3.22
CA GLU A 240 10.39 -16.89 2.01
C GLU A 240 11.90 -16.92 2.25
N VAL A 241 12.36 -16.47 3.42
CA VAL A 241 13.76 -16.50 3.83
C VAL A 241 14.23 -17.93 4.07
N ASP A 242 13.45 -18.75 4.78
CA ASP A 242 13.79 -20.16 5.05
C ASP A 242 13.90 -20.99 3.77
N ALA A 243 13.07 -20.74 2.77
CA ALA A 243 13.11 -21.42 1.48
C ALA A 243 14.42 -21.17 0.72
N ARG A 244 15.19 -20.14 1.08
CA ARG A 244 16.46 -19.74 0.45
C ARG A 244 17.68 -20.14 1.26
N ALA A 245 17.52 -20.94 2.32
CA ALA A 245 18.62 -21.35 3.21
C ALA A 245 19.77 -22.02 2.45
N ASP A 246 19.47 -22.76 1.39
CA ASP A 246 20.47 -23.46 0.59
C ASP A 246 21.39 -22.52 -0.22
N GLU A 247 20.93 -21.29 -0.53
CA GLU A 247 21.73 -20.30 -1.29
C GLU A 247 22.98 -19.86 -0.53
N ILE A 248 23.00 -19.96 0.80
CA ILE A 248 24.12 -19.54 1.64
C ILE A 248 24.98 -20.71 2.18
N ARG A 249 24.59 -21.97 1.94
CA ARG A 249 25.38 -23.14 2.38
C ARG A 249 26.84 -23.10 1.96
N PRO A 250 27.20 -22.69 0.71
CA PRO A 250 28.61 -22.57 0.32
C PRO A 250 29.40 -21.61 1.22
N LEU A 251 28.78 -20.46 1.61
CA LEU A 251 29.45 -19.51 2.50
C LEU A 251 29.65 -20.04 3.92
N LEU A 252 28.72 -20.85 4.45
CA LEU A 252 28.86 -21.50 5.74
C LEU A 252 30.02 -22.49 5.72
N GLN A 253 30.19 -23.26 4.64
CA GLN A 253 31.29 -24.19 4.44
C GLN A 253 32.63 -23.48 4.28
N GLU A 254 32.70 -22.41 3.50
CA GLU A 254 33.88 -21.56 3.35
C GLU A 254 34.31 -20.99 4.70
N PHE A 255 33.39 -20.45 5.48
CA PHE A 255 33.67 -19.93 6.81
C PHE A 255 34.22 -21.02 7.76
N LYS A 256 33.67 -22.24 7.70
CA LYS A 256 34.09 -23.37 8.51
C LYS A 256 35.50 -23.87 8.13
N SER A 257 35.80 -23.89 6.82
CA SER A 257 37.12 -24.32 6.31
C SER A 257 38.22 -23.29 6.53
N GLY A 258 37.92 -22.02 6.55
CA GLY A 258 38.87 -20.93 6.80
C GLY A 258 39.34 -20.83 8.27
N ARG A 259 38.77 -21.64 9.15
CA ARG A 259 39.17 -21.76 10.57
C ARG A 259 40.12 -22.93 10.88
N GLY A 260 40.35 -23.76 9.92
CA GLY A 260 41.37 -24.82 10.05
C GLY A 260 42.70 -24.34 9.53
#